data_fed1a343a6e156955dda8a4b943f3b66
#
_entry.id   fed1a343a6e156955dda8a4b943f3b66
#
_cell.length_a   1.000
_cell.length_b   1.000
_cell.length_c   1.000
_cell.angle_alpha   90.00
_cell.angle_beta   90.00
_cell.angle_gamma   90.00
#
_symmetry.space_group_name_H-M   'P 1'
#
loop_
_entity.id
_entity.type
_entity.pdbx_description
1 polymer ?
#
loop_
_entity_poly.entity_id
_entity_poly.type
_entity_poly.pdbx_seq_one_letter_code
_entity_poly.pdbx_strand_id
1 'polypeptide(L)'
;MDHAQSEEEIIAASEYDFDSIMVDMSHYEKEENLEKTERITRMLHGKGIATEAEPGRINGGEDGVKDTGDLEGLLTTGEEARRFVDTGIDFLAPAFGNVHGNYGGVENIRLEYDR
;
A
#
# COMPACT_ATOMS: atom_id res chain seq x y z
N MET A 1 4.18 -2.03 11.94
CA MET A 1 4.83 -0.80 11.37
C MET A 1 3.97 -0.32 10.22
N ASP A 2 3.69 0.98 10.18
CA ASP A 2 2.85 1.61 9.18
C ASP A 2 3.74 2.30 8.12
N HIS A 3 3.34 2.25 6.85
CA HIS A 3 4.02 2.87 5.69
C HIS A 3 5.54 2.74 5.64
N ALA A 4 6.06 1.52 5.59
CA ALA A 4 7.49 1.28 5.33
C ALA A 4 7.77 1.38 3.82
N GLN A 5 8.58 2.35 3.40
CA GLN A 5 8.72 2.77 2.00
C GLN A 5 10.01 2.34 1.33
N SER A 6 10.94 1.80 2.09
CA SER A 6 12.16 1.24 1.55
C SER A 6 12.39 -0.16 2.05
N GLU A 7 13.09 -0.95 1.25
CA GLU A 7 13.47 -2.31 1.62
C GLU A 7 14.38 -2.33 2.84
N GLU A 8 15.26 -1.34 2.98
CA GLU A 8 16.14 -1.18 4.14
C GLU A 8 15.35 -0.97 5.43
N GLU A 9 14.31 -0.11 5.40
CA GLU A 9 13.43 0.11 6.55
C GLU A 9 12.68 -1.16 6.93
N ILE A 10 12.14 -1.89 5.94
CA ILE A 10 11.40 -3.12 6.16
C ILE A 10 12.32 -4.20 6.77
N ILE A 11 13.53 -4.36 6.24
CA ILE A 11 14.51 -5.31 6.77
C ILE A 11 14.85 -4.94 8.21
N ALA A 12 15.15 -3.66 8.49
CA ALA A 12 15.43 -3.19 9.83
C ALA A 12 14.25 -3.43 10.78
N ALA A 13 13.03 -3.08 10.37
CA ALA A 13 11.80 -3.30 11.14
C ALA A 13 11.56 -4.80 11.42
N SER A 14 11.88 -5.67 10.47
CA SER A 14 11.69 -7.12 10.61
C SER A 14 12.55 -7.77 11.70
N GLU A 15 13.55 -7.05 12.23
CA GLU A 15 14.37 -7.48 13.36
C GLU A 15 13.77 -7.09 14.73
N TYR A 16 12.65 -6.38 14.73
CA TYR A 16 11.91 -6.00 15.93
C TYR A 16 10.60 -6.78 16.04
N ASP A 17 9.97 -6.72 17.21
CA ASP A 17 8.73 -7.46 17.53
C ASP A 17 7.47 -6.79 16.92
N PHE A 18 7.45 -6.60 15.60
CA PHE A 18 6.23 -6.20 14.88
C PHE A 18 5.41 -7.43 14.48
N ASP A 19 4.11 -7.40 14.76
CA ASP A 19 3.17 -8.42 14.29
C ASP A 19 2.87 -8.29 12.79
N SER A 20 2.93 -7.05 12.28
CA SER A 20 2.64 -6.73 10.88
C SER A 20 3.46 -5.53 10.42
N ILE A 21 3.82 -5.54 9.13
CA ILE A 21 4.51 -4.43 8.45
C ILE A 21 3.74 -4.10 7.17
N MET A 22 3.39 -2.81 7.00
CA MET A 22 2.86 -2.30 5.75
C MET A 22 4.02 -2.04 4.77
N VAL A 23 4.06 -2.85 3.73
CA VAL A 23 5.00 -2.76 2.62
C VAL A 23 4.47 -1.75 1.61
N ASP A 24 4.79 -0.47 1.84
CA ASP A 24 4.28 0.61 0.99
C ASP A 24 5.23 0.94 -0.16
N MET A 25 5.04 0.24 -1.26
CA MET A 25 5.77 0.48 -2.52
C MET A 25 4.92 1.29 -3.52
N SER A 26 3.88 1.97 -3.05
CA SER A 26 2.92 2.70 -3.89
C SER A 26 3.53 3.89 -4.67
N HIS A 27 4.72 4.36 -4.27
CA HIS A 27 5.46 5.39 -4.98
C HIS A 27 6.27 4.89 -6.19
N TYR A 28 6.36 3.55 -6.37
CA TYR A 28 6.92 2.93 -7.57
C TYR A 28 5.85 2.73 -8.65
N GLU A 29 6.29 2.46 -9.88
CA GLU A 29 5.39 2.01 -10.95
C GLU A 29 4.68 0.71 -10.55
N LYS A 30 3.46 0.50 -11.05
CA LYS A 30 2.55 -0.58 -10.61
C LYS A 30 3.18 -1.97 -10.64
N GLU A 31 3.89 -2.32 -11.71
CA GLU A 31 4.56 -3.62 -11.82
C GLU A 31 5.73 -3.75 -10.82
N GLU A 32 6.49 -2.69 -10.64
CA GLU A 32 7.58 -2.67 -9.68
C GLU A 32 7.07 -2.77 -8.23
N ASN A 33 5.97 -2.06 -7.90
CA ASN A 33 5.29 -2.19 -6.62
C ASN A 33 4.89 -3.65 -6.37
N LEU A 34 4.25 -4.29 -7.35
CA LEU A 34 3.81 -5.69 -7.23
C LEU A 34 4.98 -6.65 -6.99
N GLU A 35 6.05 -6.54 -7.78
CA GLU A 35 7.24 -7.41 -7.66
C GLU A 35 7.94 -7.26 -6.31
N LYS A 36 8.12 -6.01 -5.87
CA LYS A 36 8.73 -5.71 -4.57
C LYS A 36 7.87 -6.26 -3.44
N THR A 37 6.57 -6.00 -3.49
CA THR A 37 5.60 -6.49 -2.50
C THR A 37 5.63 -8.01 -2.39
N GLU A 38 5.58 -8.72 -3.51
CA GLU A 38 5.63 -10.20 -3.50
C GLU A 38 6.91 -10.73 -2.87
N ARG A 39 8.06 -10.20 -3.25
CA ARG A 39 9.35 -10.63 -2.73
C ARG A 39 9.49 -10.36 -1.22
N ILE A 40 9.11 -9.15 -0.79
CA ILE A 40 9.19 -8.73 0.61
C ILE A 40 8.20 -9.53 1.46
N THR A 41 6.98 -9.76 0.96
CA THR A 41 5.98 -10.58 1.66
C THR A 41 6.51 -11.98 1.97
N ARG A 42 7.16 -12.64 1.01
CA ARG A 42 7.80 -13.95 1.26
C ARG A 42 8.85 -13.89 2.36
N MET A 43 9.67 -12.84 2.38
CA MET A 43 10.69 -12.65 3.41
C MET A 43 10.06 -12.46 4.79
N LEU A 44 9.05 -11.59 4.90
CA LEU A 44 8.38 -11.28 6.16
C LEU A 44 7.61 -12.50 6.70
N HIS A 45 6.92 -13.24 5.84
CA HIS A 45 6.24 -14.48 6.22
C HIS A 45 7.23 -15.54 6.74
N GLY A 46 8.43 -15.61 6.18
CA GLY A 46 9.52 -16.46 6.70
C GLY A 46 9.93 -16.12 8.13
N LYS A 47 9.65 -14.90 8.58
CA LYS A 47 9.88 -14.40 9.94
C LYS A 47 8.61 -14.42 10.82
N GLY A 48 7.48 -14.85 10.29
CA GLY A 48 6.20 -14.88 11.00
C GLY A 48 5.53 -13.50 11.14
N ILE A 49 5.88 -12.53 10.26
CA ILE A 49 5.34 -11.18 10.26
C ILE A 49 4.30 -11.07 9.14
N ALA A 50 3.09 -10.60 9.48
CA ALA A 50 2.03 -10.33 8.51
C ALA A 50 2.37 -9.10 7.65
N THR A 51 1.81 -9.05 6.44
CA THR A 51 2.07 -7.96 5.48
C THR A 51 0.81 -7.26 5.05
N GLU A 52 0.88 -5.94 4.93
CA GLU A 52 -0.09 -5.09 4.27
C GLU A 52 0.54 -4.48 3.03
N ALA A 53 -0.25 -4.23 2.00
CA ALA A 53 0.22 -3.57 0.78
C ALA A 53 -0.79 -2.57 0.23
N GLU A 54 -0.28 -1.56 -0.47
CA GLU A 54 -1.04 -0.50 -1.11
C GLU A 54 -0.90 -0.59 -2.64
N PRO A 55 -1.81 -1.27 -3.35
CA PRO A 55 -1.91 -1.15 -4.79
C PRO A 55 -2.55 0.18 -5.17
N GLY A 56 -1.95 0.90 -6.10
CA GLY A 56 -2.31 2.29 -6.36
C GLY A 56 -1.65 3.22 -5.33
N ARG A 57 -2.23 4.40 -5.13
CA ARG A 57 -1.72 5.35 -4.15
C ARG A 57 -2.88 6.11 -3.49
N ILE A 58 -2.96 6.01 -2.18
CA ILE A 58 -3.94 6.76 -1.38
C ILE A 58 -3.42 8.20 -1.22
N ASN A 59 -4.26 9.19 -1.55
CA ASN A 59 -3.93 10.61 -1.43
C ASN A 59 -3.77 11.04 0.03
N GLY A 60 -2.95 12.08 0.23
CA GLY A 60 -2.75 12.73 1.53
C GLY A 60 -1.35 12.58 2.11
N GLY A 61 -0.50 11.77 1.48
CA GLY A 61 0.94 11.81 1.68
C GLY A 61 1.46 11.62 3.10
N GLU A 62 0.97 10.66 3.85
CA GLU A 62 1.54 10.31 5.16
C GLU A 62 2.99 9.80 5.04
N ASP A 63 3.36 9.37 3.84
CA ASP A 63 4.68 8.88 3.48
C ASP A 63 5.71 9.98 3.15
N GLY A 64 5.30 11.26 3.14
CA GLY A 64 6.17 12.37 2.79
C GLY A 64 6.44 12.53 1.28
N VAL A 65 5.89 11.68 0.43
CA VAL A 65 5.95 11.82 -1.02
C VAL A 65 4.76 12.65 -1.51
N LYS A 66 5.02 13.66 -2.35
CA LYS A 66 3.94 14.51 -2.88
C LYS A 66 3.02 13.71 -3.79
N ASP A 67 1.72 13.95 -3.62
CA ASP A 67 0.71 13.41 -4.54
C ASP A 67 0.93 13.95 -5.95
N THR A 68 0.72 13.08 -6.93
CA THR A 68 0.75 13.46 -8.34
C THR A 68 -0.60 14.02 -8.77
N GLY A 69 -0.63 14.75 -9.89
CA GLY A 69 -1.88 15.33 -10.41
C GLY A 69 -2.81 14.33 -11.11
N ASP A 70 -2.35 13.09 -11.34
CA ASP A 70 -3.13 12.03 -12.02
C ASP A 70 -3.78 11.10 -10.97
N LEU A 71 -4.90 11.55 -10.42
CA LEU A 71 -5.63 10.80 -9.40
C LEU A 71 -6.25 9.50 -9.94
N GLU A 72 -6.71 9.50 -11.21
CA GLU A 72 -7.32 8.31 -11.82
C GLU A 72 -6.29 7.19 -12.00
N GLY A 73 -5.08 7.53 -12.41
CA GLY A 73 -3.97 6.57 -12.55
C GLY A 73 -3.49 6.00 -11.21
N LEU A 74 -3.83 6.64 -10.10
CA LEU A 74 -3.46 6.20 -8.75
C LEU A 74 -4.49 5.25 -8.13
N LEU A 75 -5.73 5.26 -8.63
CA LEU A 75 -6.80 4.41 -8.10
C LEU A 75 -6.54 2.93 -8.40
N THR A 76 -6.88 2.09 -7.44
CA THR A 76 -6.73 0.64 -7.56
C THR A 76 -7.87 0.05 -8.39
N THR A 77 -7.55 -0.74 -9.41
CA THR A 77 -8.54 -1.54 -10.13
C THR A 77 -8.78 -2.89 -9.45
N GLY A 78 -9.93 -3.52 -9.71
CA GLY A 78 -10.21 -4.86 -9.21
C GLY A 78 -9.21 -5.92 -9.69
N GLU A 79 -8.63 -5.75 -10.87
CA GLU A 79 -7.57 -6.62 -11.39
C GLU A 79 -6.26 -6.45 -10.60
N GLU A 80 -5.84 -5.21 -10.35
CA GLU A 80 -4.66 -4.91 -9.52
C GLU A 80 -4.85 -5.47 -8.10
N ALA A 81 -6.01 -5.26 -7.50
CA ALA A 81 -6.32 -5.81 -6.18
C ALA A 81 -6.14 -7.33 -6.13
N ARG A 82 -6.64 -8.07 -7.14
CA ARG A 82 -6.46 -9.53 -7.23
C ARG A 82 -4.99 -9.92 -7.34
N ARG A 83 -4.22 -9.24 -8.18
CA ARG A 83 -2.79 -9.52 -8.36
C ARG A 83 -2.02 -9.34 -7.05
N PHE A 84 -2.37 -8.31 -6.26
CA PHE A 84 -1.77 -8.11 -4.94
C PHE A 84 -2.17 -9.20 -3.95
N VAL A 85 -3.44 -9.60 -3.93
CA VAL A 85 -3.90 -10.73 -3.09
C VAL A 85 -3.15 -12.02 -3.45
N ASP A 86 -2.92 -12.26 -4.75
CA ASP A 86 -2.19 -13.44 -5.24
C ASP A 86 -0.71 -13.46 -4.81
N THR A 87 -0.12 -12.33 -4.40
CA THR A 87 1.23 -12.31 -3.79
C THR A 87 1.28 -12.94 -2.41
N GLY A 88 0.13 -13.13 -1.78
CA GLY A 88 0.02 -13.71 -0.43
C GLY A 88 0.00 -12.70 0.70
N ILE A 89 -0.18 -11.40 0.43
CA ILE A 89 -0.36 -10.38 1.48
C ILE A 89 -1.54 -10.72 2.39
N ASP A 90 -1.48 -10.26 3.64
CA ASP A 90 -2.52 -10.51 4.64
C ASP A 90 -3.57 -9.40 4.67
N PHE A 91 -3.18 -8.18 4.35
CA PHE A 91 -4.04 -6.99 4.32
C PHE A 91 -3.82 -6.18 3.05
N LEU A 92 -4.91 -5.62 2.54
CA LEU A 92 -4.92 -4.79 1.33
C LEU A 92 -5.46 -3.40 1.66
N ALA A 93 -4.69 -2.35 1.33
CA ALA A 93 -5.10 -0.96 1.42
C ALA A 93 -5.34 -0.39 0.00
N PRO A 94 -6.53 -0.60 -0.61
CA PRO A 94 -6.79 -0.13 -1.96
C PRO A 94 -7.07 1.37 -1.99
N ALA A 95 -6.59 2.05 -3.04
CA ALA A 95 -6.95 3.42 -3.35
C ALA A 95 -8.26 3.44 -4.16
N PHE A 96 -9.36 3.90 -3.56
CA PHE A 96 -10.69 3.96 -4.19
C PHE A 96 -11.45 5.26 -3.88
N GLY A 97 -10.70 6.36 -3.70
CA GLY A 97 -11.22 7.67 -3.31
C GLY A 97 -11.06 8.00 -1.83
N ASN A 98 -10.53 7.06 -1.05
CA ASN A 98 -10.07 7.31 0.31
C ASN A 98 -8.82 8.19 0.31
N VAL A 99 -8.64 8.98 1.38
CA VAL A 99 -7.46 9.82 1.56
C VAL A 99 -6.93 9.67 2.98
N HIS A 100 -5.64 9.87 3.13
CA HIS A 100 -5.03 10.07 4.44
C HIS A 100 -5.40 11.46 4.98
N GLY A 101 -5.92 11.52 6.21
CA GLY A 101 -6.25 12.78 6.87
C GLY A 101 -7.65 13.32 6.55
N ASN A 102 -7.74 14.63 6.29
CA ASN A 102 -9.02 15.34 6.22
C ASN A 102 -9.54 15.48 4.79
N TYR A 103 -10.77 15.02 4.54
CA TYR A 103 -11.48 15.20 3.25
C TYR A 103 -11.92 16.66 2.98
N GLY A 104 -11.74 17.57 3.93
CA GLY A 104 -12.22 18.95 3.81
C GLY A 104 -13.74 19.13 4.04
N GLY A 105 -14.43 18.06 4.44
CA GLY A 105 -15.87 18.01 4.71
C GLY A 105 -16.48 16.69 4.26
N VAL A 106 -17.56 16.27 4.91
CA VAL A 106 -18.28 15.01 4.59
C VAL A 106 -18.79 14.99 3.14
N GLU A 107 -19.16 16.15 2.62
CA GLU A 107 -19.62 16.35 1.24
C GLU A 107 -18.54 16.08 0.18
N ASN A 108 -17.29 16.04 0.58
CA ASN A 108 -16.14 15.77 -0.31
C ASN A 108 -15.76 14.28 -0.37
N ILE A 109 -16.34 13.44 0.47
CA ILE A 109 -16.07 12.01 0.44
C ILE A 109 -16.65 11.40 -0.84
N ARG A 110 -15.79 10.77 -1.63
CA ARG A 110 -16.14 10.13 -2.91
C ARG A 110 -15.44 8.78 -2.98
N LEU A 111 -16.07 7.76 -2.38
CA LEU A 111 -15.55 6.40 -2.39
C LEU A 111 -16.16 5.62 -3.57
N GLU A 112 -15.31 5.04 -4.40
CA GLU A 112 -15.67 4.32 -5.62
C GLU A 112 -15.78 2.81 -5.35
N TYR A 113 -16.86 2.40 -4.72
CA TYR A 113 -17.08 1.00 -4.31
C TYR A 113 -17.31 0.02 -5.47
N ASP A 114 -17.67 0.52 -6.66
CA ASP A 114 -18.00 -0.29 -7.83
C ASP A 114 -16.78 -0.60 -8.74
N ARG A 115 -15.58 -0.25 -8.30
CA ARG A 115 -14.33 -0.48 -9.04
C ARG A 115 -13.92 -1.94 -9.18
#